data_30cd0c2c053db94d6fa1e8b95df67940
#
_entry.id   30cd0c2c053db94d6fa1e8b95df67940
#
_cell.length_a   1.000
_cell.length_b   1.000
_cell.length_c   1.000
_cell.angle_alpha   90.00
_cell.angle_beta   90.00
_cell.angle_gamma   90.00
#
_symmetry.space_group_name_H-M   'P 1'
#
loop_
_entity.id
_entity.type
_entity.pdbx_description
1 polymer ?
#
loop_
_entity_poly.entity_id
_entity_poly.type
_entity_poly.pdbx_seq_one_letter_code
_entity_poly.pdbx_strand_id
1 'polypeptide(L)'
;MINIYEPYIDKYKESSINAIKEGWISNHGKFVELANNKLNEVTKSNYSILMANGTCATHCLFLALKIKYPNINKIYVPNNCYIAAWNSLLMVYSIAQIEVMKMDIHTWNVNVDEEYINTLEKNTAVLIVHNLGNIINVPRLKRIRPDLIFVEDNCEGMLGKYEDTFSGMSESSLCSSCSFYGNKIITTGEGGAFFTQDELVYNYIKSVYSQGMSETRYLHNVHAYNYRITNIEAGFLYDQLNDVENILENKYKIFQNYDHLFKDLVKLGKINLIKHEENTIHSPWIYALRIVDNTKTIQETCVFFKNNNIDIRPFFYPINAHEHLKMVENNDETSHILNKEIIMIPSSPIITYEEQKLIIDVVYKFINL
;
A
#
# COMPACT_ATOMS: atom_id res chain seq x y z
N MET A 1 17.28 -20.74 -0.71
CA MET A 1 17.14 -19.32 -1.12
C MET A 1 16.28 -18.64 -0.08
N ILE A 2 16.71 -17.49 0.43
CA ILE A 2 15.90 -16.68 1.35
C ILE A 2 14.92 -15.88 0.48
N ASN A 3 13.62 -16.18 0.60
CA ASN A 3 12.59 -15.58 -0.24
C ASN A 3 12.27 -14.16 0.24
N ILE A 4 11.91 -13.26 -0.70
CA ILE A 4 11.52 -11.87 -0.40
C ILE A 4 10.36 -11.82 0.61
N TYR A 5 9.41 -12.74 0.48
CA TYR A 5 8.38 -12.96 1.48
C TYR A 5 8.02 -14.45 1.58
N GLU A 6 7.52 -14.81 2.75
CA GLU A 6 6.95 -16.11 3.04
C GLU A 6 5.74 -15.88 3.94
N PRO A 7 4.52 -16.20 3.47
CA PRO A 7 3.32 -15.96 4.26
C PRO A 7 3.32 -16.89 5.48
N TYR A 8 3.00 -16.34 6.64
CA TYR A 8 2.87 -17.09 7.88
C TYR A 8 1.40 -17.14 8.32
N ILE A 9 0.68 -18.15 7.83
CA ILE A 9 -0.76 -18.31 8.06
C ILE A 9 -1.10 -19.48 8.98
N ASP A 10 -0.14 -20.32 9.34
CA ASP A 10 -0.41 -21.54 10.12
C ASP A 10 -1.12 -21.28 11.45
N LYS A 11 -0.80 -20.17 12.10
CA LYS A 11 -1.44 -19.70 13.33
C LYS A 11 -2.84 -19.10 13.11
N TYR A 12 -3.19 -18.72 11.88
CA TYR A 12 -4.35 -17.86 11.56
C TYR A 12 -5.34 -18.50 10.58
N LYS A 13 -5.50 -19.82 10.61
CA LYS A 13 -6.31 -20.59 9.66
C LYS A 13 -7.59 -21.19 10.25
N GLU A 14 -7.82 -21.06 11.55
CA GLU A 14 -8.92 -21.76 12.23
C GLU A 14 -10.29 -21.31 11.74
N SER A 15 -10.52 -20.01 11.66
CA SER A 15 -11.79 -19.45 11.17
C SER A 15 -12.07 -19.83 9.71
N SER A 16 -11.04 -19.86 8.86
CA SER A 16 -11.18 -20.29 7.46
C SER A 16 -11.51 -21.78 7.35
N ILE A 17 -10.89 -22.62 8.16
CA ILE A 17 -11.23 -24.05 8.26
C ILE A 17 -12.67 -24.22 8.73
N ASN A 18 -13.14 -23.42 9.69
CA ASN A 18 -14.52 -23.47 10.16
C ASN A 18 -15.51 -23.03 9.07
N ALA A 19 -15.19 -22.00 8.26
CA ALA A 19 -15.99 -21.61 7.10
C ALA A 19 -16.15 -22.78 6.10
N ILE A 20 -15.08 -23.52 5.85
CA ILE A 20 -15.10 -24.70 4.95
C ILE A 20 -15.94 -25.82 5.57
N LYS A 21 -15.78 -26.14 6.86
CA LYS A 21 -16.55 -27.18 7.54
C LYS A 21 -18.04 -26.89 7.58
N GLU A 22 -18.42 -25.61 7.79
CA GLU A 22 -19.81 -25.16 7.78
C GLU A 22 -20.41 -25.09 6.37
N GLY A 23 -19.58 -25.12 5.31
CA GLY A 23 -20.01 -25.03 3.91
C GLY A 23 -20.30 -23.61 3.42
N TRP A 24 -20.26 -22.60 4.29
CA TRP A 24 -20.47 -21.20 3.93
C TRP A 24 -19.17 -20.55 3.44
N ILE A 25 -18.79 -20.85 2.20
CA ILE A 25 -17.50 -20.44 1.63
C ILE A 25 -17.56 -19.14 0.81
N SER A 26 -18.76 -18.71 0.42
CA SER A 26 -19.00 -17.49 -0.37
C SER A 26 -18.99 -16.22 0.52
N ASN A 27 -19.41 -15.09 -0.03
CA ASN A 27 -19.51 -13.81 0.71
C ASN A 27 -20.66 -13.75 1.74
N HIS A 28 -21.44 -14.79 1.92
CA HIS A 28 -22.58 -14.84 2.86
C HIS A 28 -22.26 -15.54 4.20
N GLY A 29 -21.02 -15.78 4.51
CA GLY A 29 -20.64 -16.41 5.77
C GLY A 29 -20.42 -15.41 6.91
N LYS A 30 -20.46 -15.90 8.16
CA LYS A 30 -20.33 -15.08 9.38
C LYS A 30 -18.99 -14.35 9.51
N PHE A 31 -17.92 -14.90 8.93
CA PHE A 31 -16.59 -14.30 9.08
C PHE A 31 -16.44 -13.00 8.27
N VAL A 32 -17.23 -12.79 7.22
CA VAL A 32 -17.23 -11.51 6.47
C VAL A 32 -17.65 -10.37 7.39
N GLU A 33 -18.71 -10.56 8.17
CA GLU A 33 -19.17 -9.56 9.14
C GLU A 33 -18.22 -9.42 10.33
N LEU A 34 -17.78 -10.55 10.91
CA LEU A 34 -16.85 -10.56 12.06
C LEU A 34 -15.52 -9.88 11.71
N ALA A 35 -14.94 -10.18 10.55
CA ALA A 35 -13.71 -9.57 10.10
C ALA A 35 -13.87 -8.07 9.81
N ASN A 36 -14.99 -7.67 9.18
CA ASN A 36 -15.26 -6.26 8.91
C ASN A 36 -15.42 -5.45 10.20
N ASN A 37 -16.15 -5.99 11.19
CA ASN A 37 -16.32 -5.35 12.48
C ASN A 37 -15.00 -5.25 13.25
N LYS A 38 -14.20 -6.32 13.23
CA LYS A 38 -12.88 -6.33 13.86
C LYS A 38 -11.92 -5.38 13.17
N LEU A 39 -11.97 -5.26 11.85
CA LEU A 39 -11.18 -4.30 11.08
C LEU A 39 -11.51 -2.86 11.50
N ASN A 40 -12.79 -2.52 11.62
CA ASN A 40 -13.22 -1.20 12.11
C ASN A 40 -12.76 -0.95 13.55
N GLU A 41 -12.85 -1.95 14.43
CA GLU A 41 -12.36 -1.85 15.82
C GLU A 41 -10.86 -1.54 15.87
N VAL A 42 -10.05 -2.28 15.11
CA VAL A 42 -8.59 -2.13 15.07
C VAL A 42 -8.18 -0.79 14.45
N THR A 43 -8.76 -0.43 13.31
CA THR A 43 -8.37 0.78 12.55
C THR A 43 -9.06 2.05 13.03
N LYS A 44 -10.10 1.94 13.86
CA LYS A 44 -10.96 3.05 14.27
C LYS A 44 -11.70 3.72 13.10
N SER A 45 -11.94 2.96 12.03
CA SER A 45 -12.71 3.44 10.88
C SER A 45 -14.22 3.44 11.18
N ASN A 46 -14.94 4.46 10.70
CA ASN A 46 -16.39 4.48 10.78
C ASN A 46 -17.02 3.52 9.77
N TYR A 47 -16.49 3.50 8.56
CA TYR A 47 -17.02 2.68 7.47
C TYR A 47 -15.89 1.94 6.74
N SER A 48 -16.01 0.62 6.64
CA SER A 48 -15.16 -0.21 5.79
C SER A 48 -15.99 -1.20 4.97
N ILE A 49 -15.44 -1.61 3.84
CA ILE A 49 -16.03 -2.64 2.96
C ILE A 49 -14.92 -3.59 2.56
N LEU A 50 -15.01 -4.84 2.99
CA LEU A 50 -14.08 -5.89 2.58
C LEU A 50 -14.27 -6.24 1.10
N MET A 51 -13.18 -6.37 0.36
CA MET A 51 -13.16 -6.57 -1.08
C MET A 51 -12.25 -7.73 -1.49
N ALA A 52 -12.46 -8.24 -2.70
CA ALA A 52 -11.73 -9.38 -3.26
C ALA A 52 -10.20 -9.17 -3.38
N ASN A 53 -9.76 -7.94 -3.55
CA ASN A 53 -8.33 -7.57 -3.57
C ASN A 53 -8.12 -6.06 -3.44
N GLY A 54 -6.86 -5.64 -3.25
CA GLY A 54 -6.48 -4.24 -3.13
C GLY A 54 -6.82 -3.42 -4.38
N THR A 55 -6.67 -3.98 -5.59
CA THR A 55 -6.99 -3.28 -6.85
C THR A 55 -8.46 -2.91 -6.93
N CYS A 56 -9.38 -3.80 -6.50
CA CYS A 56 -10.81 -3.49 -6.39
C CYS A 56 -11.06 -2.33 -5.41
N ALA A 57 -10.37 -2.33 -4.28
CA ALA A 57 -10.49 -1.26 -3.29
C ALA A 57 -9.93 0.07 -3.83
N THR A 58 -8.78 0.05 -4.49
CA THR A 58 -8.17 1.24 -5.10
C THR A 58 -9.02 1.79 -6.26
N HIS A 59 -9.66 0.93 -7.06
CA HIS A 59 -10.64 1.39 -8.07
C HIS A 59 -11.81 2.13 -7.41
N CYS A 60 -12.28 1.67 -6.26
CA CYS A 60 -13.34 2.35 -5.53
C CYS A 60 -12.95 3.75 -5.02
N LEU A 61 -11.65 4.08 -4.82
CA LEU A 61 -11.20 5.44 -4.52
C LEU A 61 -11.63 6.41 -5.62
N PHE A 62 -11.41 6.02 -6.87
CA PHE A 62 -11.70 6.87 -8.03
C PHE A 62 -13.20 6.92 -8.36
N LEU A 63 -13.94 5.85 -8.09
CA LEU A 63 -15.41 5.87 -8.14
C LEU A 63 -15.98 6.83 -7.08
N ALA A 64 -15.45 6.78 -5.85
CA ALA A 64 -15.82 7.70 -4.77
C ALA A 64 -15.49 9.16 -5.13
N LEU A 65 -14.29 9.40 -5.68
CA LEU A 65 -13.88 10.71 -6.14
C LEU A 65 -14.83 11.23 -7.24
N LYS A 66 -15.16 10.38 -8.20
CA LYS A 66 -16.03 10.77 -9.34
C LYS A 66 -17.45 11.12 -8.91
N ILE A 67 -18.03 10.37 -7.95
CA ILE A 67 -19.40 10.65 -7.49
C ILE A 67 -19.47 11.89 -6.58
N LYS A 68 -18.45 12.07 -5.72
CA LYS A 68 -18.43 13.18 -4.77
C LYS A 68 -18.01 14.51 -5.41
N TYR A 69 -17.07 14.44 -6.38
CA TYR A 69 -16.48 15.58 -7.05
C TYR A 69 -16.48 15.39 -8.57
N PRO A 70 -17.67 15.42 -9.22
CA PRO A 70 -17.82 15.07 -10.64
C PRO A 70 -17.04 16.00 -11.62
N ASN A 71 -16.70 17.19 -11.16
CA ASN A 71 -16.00 18.21 -11.97
C ASN A 71 -14.47 18.15 -11.85
N ILE A 72 -13.91 17.20 -11.08
CA ILE A 72 -12.46 17.00 -11.03
C ILE A 72 -11.96 16.57 -12.40
N ASN A 73 -11.05 17.36 -12.94
CA ASN A 73 -10.48 17.16 -14.27
C ASN A 73 -8.95 16.92 -14.24
N LYS A 74 -8.32 17.04 -13.06
CA LYS A 74 -6.89 16.81 -12.86
C LYS A 74 -6.67 16.03 -11.57
N ILE A 75 -5.82 15.01 -11.66
CA ILE A 75 -5.47 14.14 -10.53
C ILE A 75 -3.95 14.03 -10.50
N TYR A 76 -3.35 14.53 -9.43
CA TYR A 76 -1.94 14.37 -9.14
C TYR A 76 -1.65 12.96 -8.62
N VAL A 77 -0.63 12.31 -9.19
CA VAL A 77 -0.26 10.93 -8.87
C VAL A 77 1.24 10.81 -8.59
N PRO A 78 1.68 9.86 -7.77
CA PRO A 78 3.11 9.58 -7.60
C PRO A 78 3.73 9.09 -8.91
N ASN A 79 5.03 9.41 -9.09
CA ASN A 79 5.80 8.95 -10.24
C ASN A 79 6.25 7.48 -10.10
N ASN A 80 6.46 7.01 -8.87
CA ASN A 80 6.76 5.62 -8.58
C ASN A 80 5.74 5.08 -7.57
N CYS A 81 5.01 4.08 -7.97
CA CYS A 81 4.18 3.27 -7.07
C CYS A 81 3.82 1.95 -7.76
N TYR A 82 3.15 1.05 -7.04
CA TYR A 82 2.65 -0.16 -7.66
C TYR A 82 1.60 0.16 -8.74
N ILE A 83 1.71 -0.54 -9.88
CA ILE A 83 0.92 -0.27 -11.10
C ILE A 83 -0.60 -0.23 -10.87
N ALA A 84 -1.12 -0.96 -9.88
CA ALA A 84 -2.55 -1.00 -9.58
C ALA A 84 -3.16 0.37 -9.27
N ALA A 85 -2.38 1.28 -8.68
CA ALA A 85 -2.81 2.64 -8.36
C ALA A 85 -3.20 3.42 -9.64
N TRP A 86 -2.32 3.42 -10.65
CA TRP A 86 -2.59 4.10 -11.92
C TRP A 86 -3.62 3.37 -12.77
N ASN A 87 -3.57 2.02 -12.84
CA ASN A 87 -4.55 1.25 -13.60
C ASN A 87 -5.96 1.45 -13.05
N SER A 88 -6.13 1.49 -11.75
CA SER A 88 -7.42 1.76 -11.10
C SER A 88 -7.95 3.16 -11.42
N LEU A 89 -7.05 4.16 -11.48
CA LEU A 89 -7.41 5.51 -11.91
C LEU A 89 -7.90 5.51 -13.37
N LEU A 90 -7.20 4.83 -14.27
CA LEU A 90 -7.55 4.76 -15.70
C LEU A 90 -8.85 4.00 -15.99
N MET A 91 -9.39 3.24 -15.05
CA MET A 91 -10.73 2.65 -15.15
C MET A 91 -11.85 3.69 -15.04
N VAL A 92 -11.57 4.88 -14.49
CA VAL A 92 -12.58 5.93 -14.21
C VAL A 92 -12.27 7.25 -14.93
N TYR A 93 -10.98 7.56 -15.07
CA TYR A 93 -10.47 8.80 -15.64
C TYR A 93 -9.57 8.53 -16.84
N SER A 94 -9.41 9.51 -17.71
CA SER A 94 -8.52 9.40 -18.87
C SER A 94 -7.07 9.75 -18.49
N ILE A 95 -6.13 9.28 -19.30
CA ILE A 95 -4.70 9.61 -19.15
C ILE A 95 -4.43 11.13 -19.21
N ALA A 96 -5.24 11.87 -19.94
CA ALA A 96 -5.11 13.34 -20.05
C ALA A 96 -5.43 14.09 -18.74
N GLN A 97 -5.98 13.39 -17.74
CA GLN A 97 -6.30 13.96 -16.42
C GLN A 97 -5.23 13.66 -15.37
N ILE A 98 -4.17 12.92 -15.75
CA ILE A 98 -3.06 12.57 -14.88
C ILE A 98 -2.01 13.69 -14.90
N GLU A 99 -1.59 14.11 -13.71
CA GLU A 99 -0.44 14.99 -13.49
C GLU A 99 0.53 14.30 -12.54
N VAL A 100 1.80 14.21 -12.93
CA VAL A 100 2.81 13.45 -12.16
C VAL A 100 3.48 14.34 -11.12
N MET A 101 3.52 13.87 -9.87
CA MET A 101 4.23 14.53 -8.78
C MET A 101 5.70 14.09 -8.75
N LYS A 102 6.57 15.04 -8.38
CA LYS A 102 7.98 14.74 -8.11
C LYS A 102 8.12 13.82 -6.91
N MET A 103 9.12 12.95 -6.96
CA MET A 103 9.48 12.08 -5.84
C MET A 103 10.50 12.77 -4.91
N ASP A 104 10.51 12.36 -3.65
CA ASP A 104 11.52 12.76 -2.68
C ASP A 104 12.56 11.65 -2.48
N ILE A 105 13.85 12.01 -2.60
CA ILE A 105 14.97 11.08 -2.56
C ILE A 105 15.21 10.46 -1.19
N HIS A 106 14.69 11.05 -0.13
CA HIS A 106 14.89 10.62 1.26
C HIS A 106 13.72 9.80 1.78
N THR A 107 12.49 10.23 1.49
CA THR A 107 11.27 9.54 1.94
C THR A 107 10.79 8.47 0.97
N TRP A 108 11.26 8.49 -0.28
CA TRP A 108 10.86 7.61 -1.39
C TRP A 108 9.36 7.66 -1.72
N ASN A 109 8.71 8.67 -1.20
CA ASN A 109 7.34 9.06 -1.50
C ASN A 109 7.32 10.26 -2.45
N VAL A 110 6.15 10.75 -2.80
CA VAL A 110 6.00 12.04 -3.46
C VAL A 110 6.58 13.15 -2.58
N ASN A 111 7.14 14.18 -3.22
CA ASN A 111 7.56 15.38 -2.50
C ASN A 111 6.34 16.08 -1.90
N VAL A 112 6.35 16.23 -0.57
CA VAL A 112 5.27 16.87 0.20
C VAL A 112 5.77 18.10 0.97
N ASP A 113 6.88 18.69 0.53
CA ASP A 113 7.35 19.96 1.04
C ASP A 113 6.30 21.04 0.81
N GLU A 114 6.12 21.93 1.76
CA GLU A 114 5.06 22.94 1.72
C GLU A 114 5.18 23.84 0.49
N GLU A 115 6.41 24.20 0.10
CA GLU A 115 6.67 25.00 -1.12
C GLU A 115 6.16 24.26 -2.35
N TYR A 116 6.48 22.97 -2.50
CA TYR A 116 6.04 22.17 -3.64
C TYR A 116 4.52 21.95 -3.66
N ILE A 117 3.93 21.59 -2.52
CA ILE A 117 2.47 21.36 -2.40
C ILE A 117 1.69 22.63 -2.72
N ASN A 118 2.23 23.81 -2.40
CA ASN A 118 1.61 25.10 -2.76
C ASN A 118 1.65 25.41 -4.26
N THR A 119 2.45 24.72 -5.06
CA THR A 119 2.43 24.87 -6.54
C THR A 119 1.29 24.10 -7.21
N LEU A 120 0.68 23.13 -6.53
CA LEU A 120 -0.39 22.32 -7.10
C LEU A 120 -1.63 23.18 -7.40
N GLU A 121 -2.33 22.88 -8.49
CA GLU A 121 -3.54 23.59 -8.87
C GLU A 121 -4.66 23.43 -7.83
N LYS A 122 -5.46 24.48 -7.67
CA LYS A 122 -6.59 24.47 -6.72
C LYS A 122 -7.71 23.55 -7.19
N ASN A 123 -8.43 23.00 -6.21
CA ASN A 123 -9.62 22.16 -6.44
C ASN A 123 -9.33 20.94 -7.34
N THR A 124 -8.16 20.36 -7.17
CA THR A 124 -7.73 19.13 -7.83
C THR A 124 -7.67 17.97 -6.84
N ALA A 125 -7.59 16.75 -7.35
CA ALA A 125 -7.39 15.58 -6.50
C ALA A 125 -5.91 15.19 -6.45
N VAL A 126 -5.52 14.58 -5.33
CA VAL A 126 -4.17 14.03 -5.12
C VAL A 126 -4.29 12.59 -4.63
N LEU A 127 -3.70 11.68 -5.40
CA LEU A 127 -3.51 10.31 -4.97
C LEU A 127 -2.25 10.22 -4.12
N ILE A 128 -2.42 9.94 -2.86
CA ILE A 128 -1.33 9.60 -1.95
C ILE A 128 -1.14 8.09 -1.97
N VAL A 129 0.11 7.64 -2.17
CA VAL A 129 0.51 6.24 -1.99
C VAL A 129 1.57 6.20 -0.92
N HIS A 130 1.37 5.39 0.09
CA HIS A 130 2.33 5.20 1.19
C HIS A 130 3.37 4.15 0.80
N ASN A 131 4.28 4.51 -0.12
CA ASN A 131 5.26 3.58 -0.68
C ASN A 131 6.08 2.87 0.41
N LEU A 132 6.19 1.56 0.29
CA LEU A 132 6.93 0.67 1.21
C LEU A 132 6.50 0.80 2.68
N GLY A 133 5.29 1.28 2.92
CA GLY A 133 4.77 1.52 4.26
C GLY A 133 5.26 2.83 4.91
N ASN A 134 5.95 3.70 4.18
CA ASN A 134 6.34 5.01 4.68
C ASN A 134 5.16 5.99 4.61
N ILE A 135 4.70 6.43 5.76
CA ILE A 135 3.45 7.18 5.89
C ILE A 135 3.67 8.67 5.56
N ILE A 136 2.85 9.19 4.65
CA ILE A 136 2.71 10.63 4.39
C ILE A 136 1.66 11.19 5.33
N ASN A 137 1.96 12.32 6.00
CA ASN A 137 1.02 12.96 6.93
C ASN A 137 -0.06 13.75 6.18
N VAL A 138 -1.12 13.06 5.75
CA VAL A 138 -2.25 13.67 5.00
C VAL A 138 -2.98 14.73 5.82
N PRO A 139 -3.24 14.59 7.13
CA PRO A 139 -3.78 15.68 7.94
C PRO A 139 -2.96 16.98 7.87
N ARG A 140 -1.62 16.89 7.90
CA ARG A 140 -0.74 18.06 7.70
C ARG A 140 -0.96 18.70 6.33
N LEU A 141 -1.00 17.89 5.26
CA LEU A 141 -1.23 18.38 3.90
C LEU A 141 -2.59 19.06 3.76
N LYS A 142 -3.63 18.50 4.38
CA LYS A 142 -4.99 19.07 4.35
C LYS A 142 -5.07 20.41 5.10
N ARG A 143 -4.29 20.59 6.16
CA ARG A 143 -4.16 21.90 6.83
C ARG A 143 -3.49 22.96 5.97
N ILE A 144 -2.45 22.58 5.21
CA ILE A 144 -1.73 23.47 4.27
C ILE A 144 -2.61 23.81 3.06
N ARG A 145 -3.27 22.81 2.48
CA ARG A 145 -4.07 22.94 1.26
C ARG A 145 -5.48 22.35 1.46
N PRO A 146 -6.36 23.07 2.16
CA PRO A 146 -7.74 22.63 2.41
C PRO A 146 -8.59 22.49 1.13
N ASP A 147 -8.14 23.10 0.04
CA ASP A 147 -8.78 23.06 -1.27
C ASP A 147 -8.47 21.77 -2.07
N LEU A 148 -7.40 21.03 -1.73
CA LEU A 148 -7.08 19.76 -2.37
C LEU A 148 -7.92 18.60 -1.81
N ILE A 149 -8.24 17.66 -2.69
CA ILE A 149 -8.99 16.45 -2.33
C ILE A 149 -8.00 15.28 -2.33
N PHE A 150 -7.76 14.70 -1.15
CA PHE A 150 -6.87 13.56 -1.00
C PHE A 150 -7.65 12.25 -1.06
N VAL A 151 -7.11 11.26 -1.77
CA VAL A 151 -7.47 9.84 -1.69
C VAL A 151 -6.20 9.04 -1.43
N GLU A 152 -6.28 8.00 -0.59
CA GLU A 152 -5.10 7.28 -0.13
C GLU A 152 -5.08 5.83 -0.63
N ASP A 153 -4.09 5.46 -1.43
CA ASP A 153 -3.71 4.05 -1.61
C ASP A 153 -2.82 3.64 -0.44
N ASN A 154 -3.44 2.99 0.53
CA ASN A 154 -2.82 2.52 1.75
C ASN A 154 -2.52 1.01 1.70
N CYS A 155 -2.38 0.44 0.49
CA CYS A 155 -2.12 -0.99 0.29
C CYS A 155 -0.78 -1.46 0.86
N GLU A 156 0.14 -0.55 1.10
CA GLU A 156 1.45 -0.82 1.71
C GLU A 156 1.60 -0.16 3.09
N GLY A 157 0.78 0.86 3.37
CA GLY A 157 0.81 1.65 4.59
C GLY A 157 -0.16 1.21 5.68
N MET A 158 -0.96 0.16 5.47
CA MET A 158 -1.92 -0.30 6.46
C MET A 158 -1.28 -0.53 7.83
N LEU A 159 -1.95 -0.08 8.90
CA LEU A 159 -1.49 -0.10 10.31
C LEU A 159 -0.34 0.87 10.62
N GLY A 160 0.16 1.64 9.65
CA GLY A 160 0.95 2.83 9.93
C GLY A 160 0.09 3.95 10.48
N LYS A 161 0.71 5.01 11.02
CA LYS A 161 -0.03 6.14 11.61
C LYS A 161 0.56 7.47 11.16
N TYR A 162 -0.31 8.45 11.10
CA TYR A 162 0.02 9.86 11.14
C TYR A 162 -0.68 10.51 12.32
N GLU A 163 0.09 11.23 13.15
CA GLU A 163 -0.37 11.71 14.44
C GLU A 163 -0.92 10.53 15.28
N ASP A 164 -2.11 10.62 15.83
CA ASP A 164 -2.73 9.54 16.62
C ASP A 164 -3.69 8.65 15.81
N THR A 165 -3.77 8.88 14.48
CA THR A 165 -4.74 8.22 13.60
C THR A 165 -4.03 7.21 12.70
N PHE A 166 -4.63 6.04 12.47
CA PHE A 166 -4.14 5.12 11.46
C PHE A 166 -4.22 5.75 10.06
N SER A 167 -3.18 5.51 9.23
CA SER A 167 -3.12 5.97 7.85
C SER A 167 -4.37 5.54 7.06
N GLY A 168 -4.90 6.44 6.26
CA GLY A 168 -6.12 6.21 5.50
C GLY A 168 -7.43 6.34 6.29
N MET A 169 -7.38 6.62 7.61
CA MET A 169 -8.58 6.67 8.47
C MET A 169 -8.97 8.09 8.91
N SER A 170 -8.27 9.11 8.43
CA SER A 170 -8.58 10.51 8.75
C SER A 170 -9.66 11.09 7.84
N GLU A 171 -10.48 12.00 8.37
CA GLU A 171 -11.39 12.85 7.58
C GLU A 171 -10.65 13.81 6.61
N SER A 172 -9.32 13.88 6.70
CA SER A 172 -8.50 14.68 5.80
C SER A 172 -8.42 14.10 4.39
N SER A 173 -8.71 12.83 4.23
CA SER A 173 -8.90 12.18 2.92
C SER A 173 -10.36 11.77 2.71
N LEU A 174 -10.78 11.74 1.45
CA LEU A 174 -12.13 11.31 1.06
C LEU A 174 -12.34 9.82 1.38
N CYS A 175 -11.34 9.02 1.06
CA CYS A 175 -11.36 7.58 1.23
C CYS A 175 -9.96 6.98 1.11
N SER A 176 -9.82 5.73 1.55
CA SER A 176 -8.60 4.97 1.40
C SER A 176 -8.85 3.51 1.01
N SER A 177 -7.80 2.85 0.48
CA SER A 177 -7.81 1.42 0.17
C SER A 177 -6.69 0.70 0.91
N CYS A 178 -6.88 -0.58 1.20
CA CYS A 178 -5.79 -1.46 1.62
C CYS A 178 -5.83 -2.81 0.91
N SER A 179 -4.74 -3.57 1.03
CA SER A 179 -4.56 -4.88 0.40
C SER A 179 -4.20 -5.92 1.46
N PHE A 180 -4.80 -7.11 1.31
CA PHE A 180 -4.47 -8.32 2.06
C PHE A 180 -3.83 -9.39 1.15
N TYR A 181 -3.15 -8.95 0.09
CA TYR A 181 -2.40 -9.84 -0.79
C TYR A 181 -1.34 -10.63 -0.03
N GLY A 182 -0.93 -11.78 -0.57
CA GLY A 182 -0.05 -12.78 0.07
C GLY A 182 1.18 -12.23 0.79
N ASN A 183 1.74 -11.11 0.34
CA ASN A 183 2.96 -10.51 0.93
C ASN A 183 2.70 -9.34 1.90
N LYS A 184 1.44 -9.00 2.20
CA LYS A 184 1.12 -7.87 3.09
C LYS A 184 1.27 -8.27 4.56
N ILE A 185 1.30 -7.28 5.46
CA ILE A 185 1.45 -7.49 6.91
C ILE A 185 0.36 -8.42 7.45
N ILE A 186 -0.87 -8.20 6.97
CA ILE A 186 -2.02 -9.07 7.16
C ILE A 186 -2.40 -9.61 5.79
N THR A 187 -2.54 -10.91 5.64
CA THR A 187 -2.82 -11.53 4.34
C THR A 187 -3.97 -12.53 4.40
N THR A 188 -4.77 -12.52 3.35
CA THR A 188 -5.80 -13.53 3.10
C THR A 188 -5.54 -14.32 1.81
N GLY A 189 -4.30 -14.18 1.26
CA GLY A 189 -3.92 -14.68 -0.06
C GLY A 189 -4.26 -13.66 -1.14
N GLU A 190 -5.51 -13.42 -1.39
CA GLU A 190 -6.09 -12.24 -2.04
C GLU A 190 -7.02 -11.56 -1.04
N GLY A 191 -7.33 -10.29 -1.23
CA GLY A 191 -8.21 -9.52 -0.37
C GLY A 191 -7.82 -8.05 -0.32
N GLY A 192 -8.74 -7.23 0.14
CA GLY A 192 -8.55 -5.80 0.35
C GLY A 192 -9.71 -5.19 1.14
N ALA A 193 -9.62 -3.92 1.42
CA ALA A 193 -10.72 -3.16 1.98
C ALA A 193 -10.70 -1.71 1.49
N PHE A 194 -11.89 -1.15 1.35
CA PHE A 194 -12.14 0.27 1.13
C PHE A 194 -12.60 0.91 2.43
N PHE A 195 -12.13 2.13 2.71
CA PHE A 195 -12.50 2.88 3.91
C PHE A 195 -12.92 4.30 3.54
N THR A 196 -13.85 4.84 4.31
CA THR A 196 -14.24 6.25 4.24
C THR A 196 -14.87 6.71 5.55
N GLN A 197 -14.87 8.01 5.80
CA GLN A 197 -15.62 8.63 6.89
C GLN A 197 -16.94 9.28 6.37
N ASP A 198 -17.14 9.27 5.05
CA ASP A 198 -18.32 9.88 4.39
C ASP A 198 -19.40 8.82 4.14
N GLU A 199 -20.54 8.96 4.80
CA GLU A 199 -21.66 8.02 4.72
C GLU A 199 -22.26 7.92 3.29
N LEU A 200 -22.29 9.02 2.54
CA LEU A 200 -22.81 9.00 1.16
C LEU A 200 -21.88 8.21 0.25
N VAL A 201 -20.57 8.41 0.41
CA VAL A 201 -19.55 7.62 -0.31
C VAL A 201 -19.65 6.15 0.06
N TYR A 202 -19.75 5.84 1.35
CA TYR A 202 -19.92 4.46 1.83
C TYR A 202 -21.12 3.77 1.18
N ASN A 203 -22.30 4.39 1.24
CA ASN A 203 -23.54 3.82 0.70
C ASN A 203 -23.46 3.61 -0.81
N TYR A 204 -22.83 4.54 -1.55
CA TYR A 204 -22.59 4.38 -2.99
C TYR A 204 -21.65 3.21 -3.27
N ILE A 205 -20.50 3.14 -2.61
CA ILE A 205 -19.52 2.06 -2.84
C ILE A 205 -20.10 0.71 -2.39
N LYS A 206 -20.87 0.65 -1.30
CA LYS A 206 -21.59 -0.55 -0.85
C LYS A 206 -22.59 -1.06 -1.88
N SER A 207 -23.18 -0.17 -2.68
CA SER A 207 -24.01 -0.58 -3.81
C SER A 207 -23.18 -1.13 -4.96
N VAL A 208 -22.16 -0.37 -5.42
CA VAL A 208 -21.40 -0.72 -6.63
C VAL A 208 -20.48 -1.93 -6.46
N TYR A 209 -19.93 -2.19 -5.26
CA TYR A 209 -19.03 -3.34 -5.04
C TYR A 209 -19.77 -4.69 -5.15
N SER A 210 -21.10 -4.68 -4.99
CA SER A 210 -21.95 -5.88 -4.94
C SER A 210 -23.04 -5.86 -6.01
N GLN A 211 -22.66 -5.57 -7.25
CA GLN A 211 -23.51 -5.65 -8.45
C GLN A 211 -24.68 -4.64 -8.50
N GLY A 212 -24.72 -3.63 -7.62
CA GLY A 212 -25.77 -2.59 -7.65
C GLY A 212 -27.19 -3.09 -7.41
N MET A 213 -27.35 -4.22 -6.70
CA MET A 213 -28.66 -4.80 -6.38
C MET A 213 -29.45 -3.85 -5.50
N SER A 214 -30.73 -3.66 -5.84
CA SER A 214 -31.71 -2.93 -5.03
C SER A 214 -32.27 -3.81 -3.91
N GLU A 215 -33.19 -3.24 -3.10
CA GLU A 215 -33.97 -4.02 -2.12
C GLU A 215 -34.83 -5.10 -2.80
N THR A 216 -35.25 -4.85 -4.05
CA THR A 216 -35.96 -5.85 -4.84
C THR A 216 -34.96 -6.80 -5.48
N ARG A 217 -35.03 -8.08 -5.14
CA ARG A 217 -34.14 -9.14 -5.64
C ARG A 217 -34.13 -9.15 -7.17
N TYR A 218 -32.91 -9.21 -7.76
CA TYR A 218 -32.62 -9.18 -9.20
C TYR A 218 -32.93 -7.84 -9.91
N LEU A 219 -33.33 -6.81 -9.19
CA LEU A 219 -33.39 -5.46 -9.74
C LEU A 219 -32.09 -4.72 -9.37
N HIS A 220 -31.40 -4.19 -10.39
CA HIS A 220 -30.12 -3.52 -10.25
C HIS A 220 -30.26 -2.06 -10.66
N ASN A 221 -29.92 -1.13 -9.78
CA ASN A 221 -30.20 0.30 -9.97
C ASN A 221 -29.02 1.07 -10.58
N VAL A 222 -27.80 0.50 -10.52
CA VAL A 222 -26.57 1.16 -10.99
C VAL A 222 -25.67 0.17 -11.72
N HIS A 223 -24.85 0.67 -12.63
CA HIS A 223 -23.73 -0.09 -13.18
C HIS A 223 -22.72 -0.39 -12.06
N ALA A 224 -22.36 -1.65 -11.90
CA ALA A 224 -21.63 -2.09 -10.71
C ALA A 224 -20.75 -3.33 -10.98
N TYR A 225 -20.05 -3.77 -9.95
CA TYR A 225 -19.01 -4.80 -10.03
C TYR A 225 -19.27 -5.93 -9.05
N ASN A 226 -18.53 -7.03 -9.19
CA ASN A 226 -18.47 -8.09 -8.18
C ASN A 226 -17.10 -8.04 -7.49
N TYR A 227 -17.00 -7.24 -6.41
CA TYR A 227 -15.76 -7.02 -5.66
C TYR A 227 -15.80 -7.63 -4.25
N ARG A 228 -16.74 -8.53 -4.01
CA ARG A 228 -16.97 -9.15 -2.70
C ARG A 228 -15.85 -10.13 -2.33
N ILE A 229 -15.37 -10.05 -1.09
CA ILE A 229 -14.49 -11.04 -0.48
C ILE A 229 -15.25 -12.33 -0.17
N THR A 230 -14.56 -13.45 -0.10
CA THR A 230 -15.14 -14.72 0.34
C THR A 230 -15.08 -14.89 1.86
N ASN A 231 -15.93 -15.75 2.42
CA ASN A 231 -15.94 -16.07 3.84
C ASN A 231 -14.67 -16.82 4.29
N ILE A 232 -14.03 -17.54 3.37
CA ILE A 232 -12.75 -18.22 3.63
C ILE A 232 -11.64 -17.17 3.85
N GLU A 233 -11.50 -16.21 2.94
CA GLU A 233 -10.54 -15.12 3.04
C GLU A 233 -10.80 -14.26 4.29
N ALA A 234 -12.08 -13.96 4.56
CA ALA A 234 -12.46 -13.21 5.76
C ALA A 234 -12.13 -13.95 7.07
N GLY A 235 -12.13 -15.29 7.07
CA GLY A 235 -11.68 -16.09 8.21
C GLY A 235 -10.20 -15.88 8.53
N PHE A 236 -9.31 -15.89 7.51
CA PHE A 236 -7.89 -15.55 7.70
C PHE A 236 -7.70 -14.13 8.24
N LEU A 237 -8.47 -13.17 7.71
CA LEU A 237 -8.43 -11.80 8.17
C LEU A 237 -8.83 -11.66 9.63
N TYR A 238 -9.94 -12.30 10.01
CA TYR A 238 -10.45 -12.26 11.37
C TYR A 238 -9.45 -12.77 12.41
N ASP A 239 -8.82 -13.93 12.14
CA ASP A 239 -7.83 -14.52 13.05
C ASP A 239 -6.60 -13.60 13.21
N GLN A 240 -6.09 -13.02 12.13
CA GLN A 240 -4.95 -12.10 12.18
C GLN A 240 -5.26 -10.77 12.86
N LEU A 241 -6.46 -10.21 12.64
CA LEU A 241 -6.87 -8.98 13.31
C LEU A 241 -7.01 -9.13 14.84
N ASN A 242 -7.30 -10.33 15.32
CA ASN A 242 -7.32 -10.64 16.76
C ASN A 242 -5.91 -10.73 17.37
N ASP A 243 -4.87 -10.84 16.56
CA ASP A 243 -3.47 -10.95 16.99
C ASP A 243 -2.58 -9.83 16.42
N VAL A 244 -3.18 -8.75 15.95
CA VAL A 244 -2.51 -7.69 15.17
C VAL A 244 -1.35 -7.03 15.91
N GLU A 245 -1.43 -6.88 17.23
CA GLU A 245 -0.38 -6.29 18.06
C GLU A 245 0.88 -7.16 18.03
N ASN A 246 0.75 -8.49 18.19
CA ASN A 246 1.89 -9.41 18.11
C ASN A 246 2.48 -9.47 16.68
N ILE A 247 1.64 -9.39 15.66
CA ILE A 247 2.11 -9.32 14.27
C ILE A 247 2.98 -8.07 14.05
N LEU A 248 2.51 -6.91 14.51
CA LEU A 248 3.24 -5.65 14.39
C LEU A 248 4.53 -5.66 15.22
N GLU A 249 4.49 -6.12 16.46
CA GLU A 249 5.66 -6.22 17.33
C GLU A 249 6.78 -7.07 16.68
N ASN A 250 6.42 -8.24 16.15
CA ASN A 250 7.36 -9.10 15.45
C ASN A 250 7.96 -8.39 14.21
N LYS A 251 7.13 -7.73 13.41
CA LYS A 251 7.59 -7.02 12.22
C LYS A 251 8.49 -5.83 12.56
N TYR A 252 8.17 -5.04 13.58
CA TYR A 252 9.04 -3.95 14.05
C TYR A 252 10.37 -4.48 14.56
N LYS A 253 10.40 -5.61 15.27
CA LYS A 253 11.64 -6.24 15.72
C LYS A 253 12.56 -6.62 14.54
N ILE A 254 11.99 -7.16 13.46
CA ILE A 254 12.75 -7.50 12.24
C ILE A 254 13.36 -6.23 11.63
N PHE A 255 12.60 -5.14 11.54
CA PHE A 255 13.07 -3.86 11.02
C PHE A 255 14.19 -3.27 11.88
N GLN A 256 14.01 -3.25 13.20
CA GLN A 256 15.02 -2.78 14.16
C GLN A 256 16.34 -3.58 14.07
N ASN A 257 16.25 -4.90 13.87
CA ASN A 257 17.43 -5.72 13.64
C ASN A 257 18.19 -5.26 12.39
N TYR A 258 17.49 -5.01 11.27
CA TYR A 258 18.11 -4.51 10.05
C TYR A 258 18.72 -3.13 10.24
N ASP A 259 18.02 -2.20 10.89
CA ASP A 259 18.55 -0.85 11.19
C ASP A 259 19.86 -0.94 11.98
N HIS A 260 19.90 -1.84 12.97
CA HIS A 260 21.11 -2.08 13.76
C HIS A 260 22.25 -2.68 12.90
N LEU A 261 21.94 -3.69 12.09
CA LEU A 261 22.93 -4.40 11.27
C LEU A 261 23.48 -3.52 10.12
N PHE A 262 22.68 -2.60 9.59
CA PHE A 262 23.09 -1.69 8.51
C PHE A 262 23.81 -0.42 8.99
N LYS A 263 23.89 -0.18 10.31
CA LYS A 263 24.38 1.07 10.91
C LYS A 263 25.71 1.55 10.34
N ASP A 264 26.66 0.63 10.13
CA ASP A 264 28.00 1.00 9.65
C ASP A 264 27.98 1.42 8.17
N LEU A 265 27.20 0.72 7.32
CA LEU A 265 27.04 1.11 5.91
C LEU A 265 26.33 2.47 5.75
N VAL A 266 25.35 2.75 6.61
CA VAL A 266 24.69 4.07 6.67
C VAL A 266 25.71 5.15 7.08
N LYS A 267 26.50 4.91 8.13
CA LYS A 267 27.53 5.85 8.60
C LYS A 267 28.61 6.13 7.55
N LEU A 268 28.93 5.14 6.73
CA LEU A 268 29.88 5.28 5.61
C LEU A 268 29.26 5.95 4.38
N GLY A 269 27.97 6.27 4.38
CA GLY A 269 27.26 6.85 3.25
C GLY A 269 27.07 5.91 2.06
N LYS A 270 27.26 4.60 2.25
CA LYS A 270 27.16 3.59 1.20
C LYS A 270 25.71 3.18 0.90
N ILE A 271 24.87 3.29 1.93
CA ILE A 271 23.43 3.07 1.81
C ILE A 271 22.66 4.18 2.53
N ASN A 272 21.45 4.40 2.09
CA ASN A 272 20.47 5.21 2.83
C ASN A 272 19.29 4.34 3.20
N LEU A 273 18.76 4.55 4.41
CA LEU A 273 17.48 4.03 4.86
C LEU A 273 16.39 5.06 4.60
N ILE A 274 15.16 4.60 4.52
CA ILE A 274 14.00 5.46 4.32
C ILE A 274 13.86 6.47 5.47
N LYS A 275 13.64 7.74 5.12
CA LYS A 275 13.37 8.78 6.11
C LYS A 275 11.87 8.89 6.33
N HIS A 276 11.45 8.88 7.57
CA HIS A 276 10.04 9.07 7.93
C HIS A 276 9.71 10.55 8.14
N GLU A 277 8.48 10.95 7.81
CA GLU A 277 7.98 12.28 8.18
C GLU A 277 7.79 12.39 9.70
N GLU A 278 7.87 13.61 10.20
CA GLU A 278 7.58 13.91 11.60
C GLU A 278 6.12 13.54 11.94
N ASN A 279 5.93 13.05 13.17
CA ASN A 279 4.62 12.62 13.67
C ASN A 279 3.99 11.51 12.82
N THR A 280 4.80 10.63 12.22
CA THR A 280 4.34 9.42 11.56
C THR A 280 4.98 8.16 12.16
N ILE A 281 4.26 7.06 12.07
CA ILE A 281 4.75 5.71 12.39
C ILE A 281 4.57 4.88 11.12
N HIS A 282 5.68 4.36 10.57
CA HIS A 282 5.64 3.56 9.36
C HIS A 282 4.91 2.22 9.58
N SER A 283 4.32 1.71 8.51
CA SER A 283 3.83 0.35 8.44
C SER A 283 5.01 -0.58 8.10
N PRO A 284 5.36 -1.58 8.94
CA PRO A 284 6.54 -2.42 8.69
C PRO A 284 6.24 -3.52 7.65
N TRP A 285 5.84 -3.12 6.42
CA TRP A 285 5.46 -4.06 5.36
C TRP A 285 6.66 -4.83 4.83
N ILE A 286 7.59 -4.15 4.15
CA ILE A 286 8.79 -4.74 3.56
C ILE A 286 9.99 -3.85 3.82
N TYR A 287 11.11 -4.45 4.24
CA TYR A 287 12.32 -3.68 4.47
C TYR A 287 13.03 -3.38 3.15
N ALA A 288 13.51 -2.15 3.01
CA ALA A 288 14.21 -1.71 1.82
C ALA A 288 15.38 -0.80 2.19
N LEU A 289 16.36 -0.74 1.29
CA LEU A 289 17.51 0.15 1.40
C LEU A 289 17.87 0.73 0.03
N ARG A 290 18.42 1.93 0.02
CA ARG A 290 18.95 2.58 -1.17
C ARG A 290 20.47 2.41 -1.20
N ILE A 291 21.02 1.77 -2.22
CA ILE A 291 22.45 1.63 -2.47
C ILE A 291 22.90 2.88 -3.22
N VAL A 292 23.65 3.76 -2.53
CA VAL A 292 24.07 5.05 -3.07
C VAL A 292 25.05 4.85 -4.24
N ASP A 293 24.80 5.60 -5.31
CA ASP A 293 25.62 5.56 -6.54
C ASP A 293 25.76 4.14 -7.16
N ASN A 294 24.68 3.32 -7.07
CA ASN A 294 24.69 1.99 -7.67
C ASN A 294 24.95 2.09 -9.19
N THR A 295 26.09 1.57 -9.64
CA THR A 295 26.47 1.55 -11.06
C THR A 295 25.85 0.41 -11.85
N LYS A 296 25.37 -0.65 -11.16
CA LYS A 296 24.78 -1.85 -11.79
C LYS A 296 23.35 -1.54 -12.25
N THR A 297 22.95 -2.22 -13.30
CA THR A 297 21.54 -2.24 -13.71
C THR A 297 20.70 -3.00 -12.70
N ILE A 298 19.38 -2.77 -12.72
CA ILE A 298 18.42 -3.52 -11.89
C ILE A 298 18.57 -5.04 -12.11
N GLN A 299 18.74 -5.46 -13.37
CA GLN A 299 18.87 -6.86 -13.72
C GLN A 299 20.17 -7.46 -13.15
N GLU A 300 21.30 -6.78 -13.28
CA GLU A 300 22.58 -7.23 -12.71
C GLU A 300 22.50 -7.32 -11.19
N THR A 301 21.85 -6.35 -10.54
CA THR A 301 21.64 -6.36 -9.10
C THR A 301 20.79 -7.58 -8.68
N CYS A 302 19.65 -7.81 -9.32
CA CYS A 302 18.79 -8.96 -9.02
C CYS A 302 19.51 -10.30 -9.26
N VAL A 303 20.27 -10.43 -10.34
CA VAL A 303 21.05 -11.62 -10.65
C VAL A 303 22.14 -11.88 -9.60
N PHE A 304 22.84 -10.83 -9.15
CA PHE A 304 23.85 -10.95 -8.11
C PHE A 304 23.26 -11.52 -6.80
N PHE A 305 22.15 -10.93 -6.31
CA PHE A 305 21.51 -11.40 -5.08
C PHE A 305 20.98 -12.82 -5.23
N LYS A 306 20.34 -13.14 -6.36
CA LYS A 306 19.86 -14.49 -6.67
C LYS A 306 20.99 -15.52 -6.66
N ASN A 307 22.15 -15.21 -7.24
CA ASN A 307 23.33 -16.09 -7.23
C ASN A 307 23.93 -16.29 -5.83
N ASN A 308 23.61 -15.39 -4.89
CA ASN A 308 23.94 -15.54 -3.47
C ASN A 308 22.76 -16.06 -2.63
N ASN A 309 21.76 -16.72 -3.26
CA ASN A 309 20.59 -17.32 -2.62
C ASN A 309 19.66 -16.35 -1.87
N ILE A 310 19.58 -15.10 -2.29
CA ILE A 310 18.66 -14.08 -1.75
C ILE A 310 17.75 -13.59 -2.86
N ASP A 311 16.43 -13.64 -2.62
CA ASP A 311 15.43 -13.06 -3.50
C ASP A 311 15.18 -11.60 -3.10
N ILE A 312 15.33 -10.67 -4.03
CA ILE A 312 15.08 -9.23 -3.82
C ILE A 312 14.09 -8.71 -4.85
N ARG A 313 13.56 -7.50 -4.60
CA ARG A 313 12.76 -6.77 -5.61
C ARG A 313 13.32 -5.36 -5.77
N PRO A 314 13.34 -4.81 -7.00
CA PRO A 314 13.63 -3.40 -7.22
C PRO A 314 12.47 -2.54 -6.72
N PHE A 315 12.72 -1.26 -6.51
CA PHE A 315 11.66 -0.28 -6.33
C PHE A 315 10.82 -0.12 -7.60
N PHE A 316 9.64 0.46 -7.47
CA PHE A 316 8.70 0.63 -8.58
C PHE A 316 9.29 1.46 -9.72
N TYR A 317 8.99 1.08 -10.95
CA TYR A 317 9.39 1.84 -12.13
C TYR A 317 8.64 3.18 -12.20
N PRO A 318 9.28 4.23 -12.79
CA PRO A 318 8.59 5.47 -13.11
C PRO A 318 7.36 5.24 -14.01
N ILE A 319 6.35 6.07 -13.85
CA ILE A 319 5.06 5.90 -14.54
C ILE A 319 5.20 5.73 -16.06
N ASN A 320 6.05 6.50 -16.70
CA ASN A 320 6.26 6.46 -18.16
C ASN A 320 7.10 5.30 -18.67
N ALA A 321 7.65 4.46 -17.77
CA ALA A 321 8.30 3.21 -18.15
C ALA A 321 7.29 2.12 -18.59
N HIS A 322 6.01 2.29 -18.25
CA HIS A 322 4.95 1.36 -18.61
C HIS A 322 4.36 1.71 -19.98
N GLU A 323 4.27 0.71 -20.89
CA GLU A 323 3.90 0.92 -22.29
C GLU A 323 2.58 1.70 -22.47
N HIS A 324 1.55 1.41 -21.67
CA HIS A 324 0.25 2.09 -21.74
C HIS A 324 0.23 3.46 -21.08
N LEU A 325 1.29 3.86 -20.38
CA LEU A 325 1.48 5.13 -19.68
C LEU A 325 2.64 5.95 -20.26
N LYS A 326 3.29 5.49 -21.33
CA LYS A 326 4.49 6.13 -21.89
C LYS A 326 4.26 7.58 -22.38
N MET A 327 3.00 7.94 -22.63
CA MET A 327 2.62 9.32 -23.05
C MET A 327 2.52 10.29 -21.87
N VAL A 328 2.59 9.82 -20.64
CA VAL A 328 2.60 10.67 -19.44
C VAL A 328 3.95 11.37 -19.36
N GLU A 329 3.94 12.70 -19.33
CA GLU A 329 5.17 13.49 -19.19
C GLU A 329 5.82 13.22 -17.83
N ASN A 330 7.11 12.94 -17.85
CA ASN A 330 7.91 12.72 -16.65
C ASN A 330 9.30 13.35 -16.81
N ASN A 331 9.55 14.41 -16.06
CA ASN A 331 10.82 15.14 -16.00
C ASN A 331 11.50 14.99 -14.62
N ASP A 332 11.14 13.99 -13.84
CA ASP A 332 11.66 13.76 -12.50
C ASP A 332 12.81 12.73 -12.51
N GLU A 333 14.05 13.21 -12.50
CA GLU A 333 15.24 12.35 -12.43
C GLU A 333 15.28 11.52 -11.15
N THR A 334 14.72 12.05 -10.03
CA THR A 334 14.68 11.34 -8.76
C THR A 334 13.96 10.01 -8.87
N SER A 335 12.88 9.97 -9.65
CA SER A 335 12.11 8.74 -9.88
C SER A 335 12.95 7.60 -10.49
N HIS A 336 13.86 7.93 -11.40
CA HIS A 336 14.77 6.97 -12.03
C HIS A 336 15.88 6.52 -11.07
N ILE A 337 16.42 7.45 -10.27
CA ILE A 337 17.42 7.13 -9.24
C ILE A 337 16.82 6.17 -8.22
N LEU A 338 15.62 6.46 -7.70
CA LEU A 338 14.94 5.60 -6.73
C LEU A 338 14.72 4.19 -7.27
N ASN A 339 14.23 4.06 -8.51
CA ASN A 339 14.01 2.76 -9.13
C ASN A 339 15.32 1.95 -9.27
N LYS A 340 16.43 2.62 -9.63
CA LYS A 340 17.73 1.96 -9.85
C LYS A 340 18.44 1.57 -8.55
N GLU A 341 18.31 2.41 -7.51
CA GLU A 341 19.16 2.31 -6.32
C GLU A 341 18.47 1.64 -5.13
N ILE A 342 17.13 1.59 -5.10
CA ILE A 342 16.40 0.95 -4.00
C ILE A 342 16.18 -0.52 -4.30
N ILE A 343 16.49 -1.34 -3.30
CA ILE A 343 16.15 -2.76 -3.27
C ILE A 343 15.31 -3.07 -2.03
N MET A 344 14.27 -3.88 -2.23
CA MET A 344 13.51 -4.51 -1.15
C MET A 344 14.17 -5.85 -0.84
N ILE A 345 14.39 -6.12 0.44
CA ILE A 345 15.05 -7.35 0.92
C ILE A 345 14.10 -8.19 1.76
N PRO A 346 14.39 -9.51 1.93
CA PRO A 346 13.57 -10.40 2.72
C PRO A 346 13.31 -9.87 4.14
N SER A 347 12.05 -9.78 4.51
CA SER A 347 11.60 -9.32 5.84
C SER A 347 10.29 -9.98 6.25
N SER A 348 10.09 -11.24 5.85
CA SER A 348 8.91 -12.03 6.21
C SER A 348 8.79 -12.21 7.74
N PRO A 349 7.59 -12.46 8.28
CA PRO A 349 7.40 -12.63 9.73
C PRO A 349 8.20 -13.76 10.37
N ILE A 350 8.69 -14.71 9.57
CA ILE A 350 9.42 -15.90 10.01
C ILE A 350 10.93 -15.82 9.77
N ILE A 351 11.43 -14.71 9.21
CA ILE A 351 12.86 -14.55 8.97
C ILE A 351 13.64 -14.57 10.28
N THR A 352 14.69 -15.37 10.33
CA THR A 352 15.56 -15.48 11.49
C THR A 352 16.60 -14.37 11.54
N TYR A 353 17.12 -14.08 12.72
CA TYR A 353 18.22 -13.11 12.86
C TYR A 353 19.49 -13.54 12.13
N GLU A 354 19.76 -14.85 12.05
CA GLU A 354 20.90 -15.37 11.30
C GLU A 354 20.73 -15.19 9.77
N GLU A 355 19.52 -15.37 9.24
CA GLU A 355 19.23 -15.05 7.85
C GLU A 355 19.38 -13.56 7.55
N GLN A 356 18.95 -12.69 8.48
CA GLN A 356 19.19 -11.25 8.35
C GLN A 356 20.68 -10.92 8.25
N LYS A 357 21.54 -11.55 9.07
CA LYS A 357 23.00 -11.39 8.97
C LYS A 357 23.55 -11.85 7.61
N LEU A 358 23.12 -13.01 7.12
CA LEU A 358 23.53 -13.49 5.79
C LEU A 358 23.17 -12.49 4.68
N ILE A 359 21.99 -11.88 4.77
CA ILE A 359 21.58 -10.84 3.81
C ILE A 359 22.51 -9.63 3.88
N ILE A 360 22.86 -9.18 5.08
CA ILE A 360 23.80 -8.07 5.31
C ILE A 360 25.16 -8.38 4.67
N ASP A 361 25.70 -9.56 4.91
CA ASP A 361 27.00 -9.97 4.35
C ASP A 361 27.00 -9.93 2.82
N VAL A 362 25.89 -10.31 2.19
CA VAL A 362 25.75 -10.22 0.73
C VAL A 362 25.62 -8.78 0.25
N VAL A 363 24.95 -7.90 1.01
CA VAL A 363 24.90 -6.46 0.71
C VAL A 363 26.31 -5.85 0.79
N TYR A 364 27.08 -6.16 1.84
CA TYR A 364 28.48 -5.73 1.95
C TYR A 364 29.33 -6.20 0.75
N LYS A 365 29.17 -7.46 0.35
CA LYS A 365 29.88 -8.02 -0.82
C LYS A 365 29.48 -7.28 -2.10
N PHE A 366 28.20 -6.95 -2.29
CA PHE A 366 27.72 -6.22 -3.47
C PHE A 366 28.29 -4.80 -3.55
N ILE A 367 28.32 -4.07 -2.45
CA ILE A 367 28.79 -2.68 -2.38
C ILE A 367 30.33 -2.58 -2.63
N ASN A 368 31.07 -3.65 -2.35
CA ASN A 368 32.52 -3.69 -2.52
C ASN A 368 32.98 -4.23 -3.88
N LEU A 369 32.05 -4.48 -4.81
CA LEU A 369 32.30 -4.86 -6.21
C LEU A 369 32.38 -3.64 -7.11
#